data_675a7ad3ee696c390ca44c3a681bcb78
#
_entry.id   675a7ad3ee696c390ca44c3a681bcb78
#
_cell.length_a   1.000
_cell.length_b   1.000
_cell.length_c   1.000
_cell.angle_alpha   90.00
_cell.angle_beta   90.00
_cell.angle_gamma   90.00
#
_symmetry.space_group_name_H-M   'P 1'
#
loop_
_entity.id
_entity.type
_entity.pdbx_description
1 polymer ?
#
loop_
_entity_poly.entity_id
_entity_poly.type
_entity_poly.pdbx_seq_one_letter_code
_entity_poly.pdbx_strand_id
1 'polypeptide(L)'
;MHLRRWLLGALAASLLVAACGGDEPSVPATGGVSLPSSPTELPDYDLDAYDALLQELRGTPVVVNVWASWCGPCRDEAPALASAAAEYGDRVRFLGIDVLDAKPDARAFIEEFGWPYPSIFDQTGAIRDALGLVGQPGTVFYDDEGNVVQTHTGAIAPDELAEQLDALLAA
;
A
#
# COMPACT_ATOMS: atom_id res chain seq x y z
N MET A 1 -57.29 -0.16 72.33
CA MET A 1 -56.87 -1.55 72.09
C MET A 1 -57.39 -1.93 70.74
N HIS A 2 -56.58 -2.47 69.91
CA HIS A 2 -56.62 -3.08 68.57
C HIS A 2 -55.80 -2.32 67.52
N LEU A 3 -54.60 -2.84 67.38
CA LEU A 3 -53.68 -2.62 66.24
C LEU A 3 -54.33 -3.04 64.92
N ARG A 4 -54.28 -2.20 63.91
CA ARG A 4 -54.46 -2.64 62.50
C ARG A 4 -53.20 -2.24 61.68
N ARG A 5 -52.43 -3.25 61.43
CA ARG A 5 -51.28 -3.23 60.49
C ARG A 5 -51.77 -3.05 59.07
N TRP A 6 -51.36 -2.02 58.39
CA TRP A 6 -51.49 -1.87 56.95
C TRP A 6 -50.17 -2.19 56.28
N LEU A 7 -50.18 -3.25 55.52
CA LEU A 7 -49.06 -3.61 54.64
C LEU A 7 -49.21 -2.78 53.37
N LEU A 8 -48.27 -1.88 53.13
CA LEU A 8 -48.10 -1.21 51.84
C LEU A 8 -47.11 -2.01 51.02
N GLY A 9 -47.59 -2.70 49.97
CA GLY A 9 -46.80 -3.37 48.99
C GLY A 9 -46.12 -2.34 48.07
N ALA A 10 -44.81 -2.33 48.06
CA ALA A 10 -44.03 -1.58 47.07
C ALA A 10 -43.93 -2.35 45.77
N LEU A 11 -44.60 -1.88 44.72
CA LEU A 11 -44.39 -2.35 43.36
C LEU A 11 -43.08 -1.77 42.84
N ALA A 12 -42.06 -2.61 42.71
CA ALA A 12 -40.83 -2.26 41.99
C ALA A 12 -41.08 -2.40 40.48
N ALA A 13 -41.17 -1.26 39.80
CA ALA A 13 -41.21 -1.22 38.34
C ALA A 13 -39.76 -1.33 37.84
N SER A 14 -39.42 -2.53 37.29
CA SER A 14 -38.17 -2.75 36.61
C SER A 14 -38.23 -2.12 35.23
N LEU A 15 -37.51 -1.00 35.03
CA LEU A 15 -37.25 -0.44 33.70
C LEU A 15 -36.19 -1.31 33.01
N LEU A 16 -36.58 -2.06 32.00
CA LEU A 16 -35.71 -2.69 31.03
C LEU A 16 -35.20 -1.60 30.09
N VAL A 17 -33.96 -1.14 30.30
CA VAL A 17 -33.23 -0.35 29.31
C VAL A 17 -32.74 -1.30 28.23
N ALA A 18 -33.42 -1.32 27.10
CA ALA A 18 -32.91 -1.96 25.88
C ALA A 18 -31.73 -1.13 25.38
N ALA A 19 -30.50 -1.58 25.66
CA ALA A 19 -29.30 -1.09 25.02
C ALA A 19 -29.30 -1.58 23.58
N CYS A 20 -29.66 -0.72 22.62
CA CYS A 20 -29.33 -0.93 21.23
C CYS A 20 -27.80 -0.81 21.12
N GLY A 21 -27.13 -1.95 21.17
CA GLY A 21 -25.75 -2.07 20.75
C GLY A 21 -25.70 -1.82 19.24
N GLY A 22 -25.28 -0.63 18.82
CA GLY A 22 -24.84 -0.42 17.45
C GLY A 22 -23.58 -1.25 17.27
N ASP A 23 -23.61 -2.25 16.40
CA ASP A 23 -22.41 -2.86 15.83
C ASP A 23 -21.73 -1.77 15.01
N GLU A 24 -20.82 -1.03 15.62
CA GLU A 24 -19.81 -0.31 14.86
C GLU A 24 -18.94 -1.38 14.21
N PRO A 25 -18.68 -1.28 12.89
CA PRO A 25 -17.73 -2.18 12.26
C PRO A 25 -16.38 -1.95 12.97
N SER A 26 -15.98 -2.93 13.75
CA SER A 26 -14.63 -2.98 14.33
C SER A 26 -13.66 -3.05 13.15
N VAL A 27 -13.04 -1.93 12.84
CA VAL A 27 -11.83 -1.91 12.01
C VAL A 27 -10.83 -2.78 12.76
N PRO A 28 -10.31 -3.86 12.17
CA PRO A 28 -9.29 -4.66 12.82
C PRO A 28 -8.06 -3.76 13.00
N ALA A 29 -7.82 -3.33 14.23
CA ALA A 29 -6.61 -2.64 14.61
C ALA A 29 -5.44 -3.63 14.51
N THR A 30 -4.40 -3.21 13.82
CA THR A 30 -3.04 -3.73 13.93
C THR A 30 -2.77 -5.11 13.30
N GLY A 31 -3.07 -5.30 12.02
CA GLY A 31 -2.18 -6.08 11.19
C GLY A 31 -1.08 -5.12 10.70
N GLY A 32 0.18 -5.34 11.03
CA GLY A 32 1.28 -4.55 10.48
C GLY A 32 1.16 -4.56 8.95
N VAL A 33 1.26 -3.39 8.34
CA VAL A 33 1.26 -3.26 6.89
C VAL A 33 2.58 -3.87 6.42
N SER A 34 2.53 -4.90 5.60
CA SER A 34 3.73 -5.59 5.10
C SER A 34 3.67 -5.69 3.58
N LEU A 35 4.84 -5.79 2.96
CA LEU A 35 4.91 -6.07 1.52
C LEU A 35 4.04 -7.28 1.16
N PRO A 36 3.32 -7.24 0.03
CA PRO A 36 2.62 -8.40 -0.50
C PRO A 36 3.55 -9.61 -0.63
N SER A 37 3.04 -10.77 -0.32
CA SER A 37 3.82 -12.02 -0.32
C SER A 37 4.11 -12.56 -1.73
N SER A 38 3.38 -12.06 -2.71
CA SER A 38 3.49 -12.44 -4.13
C SER A 38 3.32 -11.20 -5.02
N PRO A 39 4.04 -11.12 -6.15
CA PRO A 39 3.88 -10.03 -7.11
C PRO A 39 2.44 -9.83 -7.60
N THR A 40 1.67 -10.91 -7.73
CA THR A 40 0.30 -10.91 -8.27
C THR A 40 -0.79 -10.73 -7.21
N GLU A 41 -0.45 -10.52 -5.94
CA GLU A 41 -1.44 -10.36 -4.86
C GLU A 41 -2.25 -9.08 -5.01
N LEU A 42 -1.62 -7.96 -5.31
CA LEU A 42 -2.22 -6.64 -5.59
C LEU A 42 -3.27 -6.22 -4.54
N PRO A 43 -2.91 -6.11 -3.26
CA PRO A 43 -3.82 -5.59 -2.23
C PRO A 43 -4.13 -4.12 -2.47
N ASP A 44 -5.37 -3.70 -2.10
CA ASP A 44 -5.76 -2.30 -2.14
C ASP A 44 -5.01 -1.52 -1.05
N TYR A 45 -4.42 -0.40 -1.42
CA TYR A 45 -3.75 0.53 -0.51
C TYR A 45 -4.33 1.93 -0.68
N ASP A 46 -4.49 2.61 0.42
CA ASP A 46 -4.64 4.06 0.49
C ASP A 46 -3.31 4.73 0.89
N LEU A 47 -3.31 6.04 0.98
CA LEU A 47 -2.10 6.79 1.32
C LEU A 47 -1.57 6.46 2.73
N ASP A 48 -2.46 6.29 3.71
CA ASP A 48 -2.06 5.97 5.09
C ASP A 48 -1.39 4.59 5.16
N ALA A 49 -1.93 3.60 4.46
CA ALA A 49 -1.35 2.26 4.36
C ALA A 49 0.00 2.28 3.62
N TYR A 50 0.12 3.09 2.56
CA TYR A 50 1.38 3.28 1.84
C TYR A 50 2.46 3.92 2.73
N ASP A 51 2.12 4.99 3.45
CA ASP A 51 3.04 5.65 4.38
C ASP A 51 3.49 4.70 5.50
N ALA A 52 2.57 3.90 6.05
CA ALA A 52 2.89 2.88 7.04
C ALA A 52 3.84 1.82 6.46
N LEU A 53 3.63 1.38 5.21
CA LEU A 53 4.51 0.43 4.54
C LEU A 53 5.93 1.00 4.38
N LEU A 54 6.08 2.25 3.96
CA LEU A 54 7.40 2.89 3.84
C LEU A 54 8.12 2.98 5.20
N GLN A 55 7.40 3.19 6.30
CA GLN A 55 7.99 3.15 7.65
C GLN A 55 8.54 1.77 8.01
N GLU A 56 7.83 0.70 7.65
CA GLU A 56 8.25 -0.69 7.89
C GLU A 56 9.46 -1.10 7.02
N LEU A 57 9.64 -0.44 5.87
CA LEU A 57 10.76 -0.72 4.96
C LEU A 57 12.06 0.01 5.31
N ARG A 58 12.06 0.90 6.31
CA ARG A 58 13.27 1.61 6.74
C ARG A 58 14.41 0.66 7.09
N GLY A 59 15.63 1.10 6.82
CA GLY A 59 16.85 0.30 6.93
C GLY A 59 17.26 -0.38 5.63
N THR A 60 16.46 -0.20 4.56
CA THR A 60 16.79 -0.67 3.20
C THR A 60 16.29 0.37 2.20
N PRO A 61 17.10 0.78 1.22
CA PRO A 61 16.65 1.66 0.15
C PRO A 61 15.48 1.07 -0.62
N VAL A 62 14.55 1.93 -1.07
CA VAL A 62 13.33 1.48 -1.77
C VAL A 62 13.22 2.18 -3.12
N VAL A 63 12.90 1.43 -4.16
CA VAL A 63 12.49 1.94 -5.48
C VAL A 63 11.01 1.67 -5.67
N VAL A 64 10.25 2.73 -5.86
CA VAL A 64 8.82 2.68 -6.10
C VAL A 64 8.55 3.04 -7.55
N ASN A 65 7.98 2.13 -8.33
CA ASN A 65 7.56 2.38 -9.71
C ASN A 65 6.04 2.45 -9.80
N VAL A 66 5.52 3.55 -10.33
CA VAL A 66 4.09 3.77 -10.57
C VAL A 66 3.77 3.39 -12.01
N TRP A 67 2.81 2.48 -12.20
CA TRP A 67 2.52 1.85 -13.48
C TRP A 67 1.03 1.52 -13.67
N ALA A 68 0.67 1.10 -14.88
CA ALA A 68 -0.62 0.50 -15.20
C ALA A 68 -0.48 -0.45 -16.40
N SER A 69 -1.29 -1.51 -16.49
CA SER A 69 -1.22 -2.51 -17.56
C SER A 69 -1.51 -1.93 -18.95
N TRP A 70 -2.38 -0.93 -19.02
CA TRP A 70 -2.78 -0.24 -20.25
C TRP A 70 -1.80 0.87 -20.67
N CYS A 71 -0.78 1.17 -19.87
CA CYS A 71 0.18 2.24 -20.12
C CYS A 71 1.29 1.74 -21.07
N GLY A 72 1.36 2.25 -22.30
CA GLY A 72 2.37 1.87 -23.28
C GLY A 72 3.81 2.06 -22.79
N PRO A 73 4.20 3.28 -22.34
CA PRO A 73 5.55 3.51 -21.80
C PRO A 73 5.91 2.66 -20.58
N CYS A 74 4.93 2.26 -19.76
CA CYS A 74 5.15 1.34 -18.64
C CYS A 74 5.54 -0.06 -19.14
N ARG A 75 4.96 -0.50 -20.26
CA ARG A 75 5.30 -1.76 -20.92
C ARG A 75 6.70 -1.73 -21.53
N ASP A 76 7.13 -0.56 -22.01
CA ASP A 76 8.46 -0.38 -22.61
C ASP A 76 9.57 -0.49 -21.56
N GLU A 77 9.37 0.03 -20.32
CA GLU A 77 10.36 -0.03 -19.24
C GLU A 77 10.31 -1.32 -18.41
N ALA A 78 9.19 -2.08 -18.46
CA ALA A 78 8.96 -3.23 -17.60
C ALA A 78 10.09 -4.29 -17.62
N PRO A 79 10.69 -4.65 -18.79
CA PRO A 79 11.82 -5.59 -18.82
C PRO A 79 13.07 -5.07 -18.08
N ALA A 80 13.33 -3.75 -18.12
CA ALA A 80 14.47 -3.15 -17.44
C ALA A 80 14.27 -3.20 -15.92
N LEU A 81 13.07 -2.87 -15.44
CA LEU A 81 12.70 -2.95 -14.01
C LEU A 81 12.75 -4.40 -13.50
N ALA A 82 12.26 -5.38 -14.27
CA ALA A 82 12.36 -6.78 -13.89
C ALA A 82 13.82 -7.25 -13.75
N SER A 83 14.69 -6.85 -14.72
CA SER A 83 16.12 -7.17 -14.68
C SER A 83 16.83 -6.50 -13.51
N ALA A 84 16.55 -5.21 -13.27
CA ALA A 84 17.13 -4.46 -12.16
C ALA A 84 16.70 -5.06 -10.81
N ALA A 85 15.44 -5.42 -10.65
CA ALA A 85 14.96 -6.06 -9.43
C ALA A 85 15.58 -7.45 -9.19
N ALA A 86 15.89 -8.19 -10.23
CA ALA A 86 16.61 -9.46 -10.11
C ALA A 86 18.09 -9.25 -9.73
N GLU A 87 18.73 -8.17 -10.18
CA GLU A 87 20.13 -7.87 -9.92
C GLU A 87 20.35 -7.19 -8.55
N TYR A 88 19.49 -6.23 -8.21
CA TYR A 88 19.65 -5.36 -7.04
C TYR A 88 18.78 -5.75 -5.84
N GLY A 89 17.84 -6.68 -6.00
CA GLY A 89 16.79 -6.99 -5.03
C GLY A 89 17.27 -7.47 -3.64
N ASP A 90 18.51 -7.91 -3.52
CA ASP A 90 19.13 -8.23 -2.22
C ASP A 90 19.55 -6.98 -1.43
N ARG A 91 19.72 -5.84 -2.11
CA ARG A 91 20.23 -4.57 -1.55
C ARG A 91 19.21 -3.45 -1.59
N VAL A 92 18.24 -3.51 -2.48
CA VAL A 92 17.20 -2.50 -2.70
C VAL A 92 15.84 -3.19 -2.73
N ARG A 93 14.84 -2.63 -2.07
CA ARG A 93 13.46 -3.10 -2.18
C ARG A 93 12.79 -2.45 -3.38
N PHE A 94 12.19 -3.28 -4.24
CA PHE A 94 11.34 -2.80 -5.33
C PHE A 94 9.87 -2.95 -4.93
N LEU A 95 9.08 -1.92 -5.22
CA LEU A 95 7.63 -1.88 -4.99
C LEU A 95 6.95 -1.27 -6.22
N GLY A 96 5.99 -1.98 -6.79
CA GLY A 96 5.11 -1.44 -7.81
C GLY A 96 3.87 -0.78 -7.18
N ILE A 97 3.39 0.28 -7.80
CA ILE A 97 2.07 0.86 -7.53
C ILE A 97 1.28 0.81 -8.82
N ASP A 98 0.35 -0.13 -8.89
CA ASP A 98 -0.59 -0.24 -10.01
C ASP A 98 -1.72 0.76 -9.81
N VAL A 99 -1.90 1.69 -10.75
CA VAL A 99 -2.83 2.81 -10.59
C VAL A 99 -3.93 2.81 -11.63
N LEU A 100 -5.18 3.09 -11.20
CA LEU A 100 -6.33 3.30 -12.10
C LEU A 100 -6.50 2.17 -13.12
N ASP A 101 -6.30 0.95 -12.71
CA ASP A 101 -6.28 -0.25 -13.54
C ASP A 101 -7.38 -1.25 -13.14
N ALA A 102 -7.43 -2.39 -13.81
CA ALA A 102 -8.20 -3.55 -13.42
C ALA A 102 -7.24 -4.66 -12.93
N LYS A 103 -7.43 -5.14 -11.70
CA LYS A 103 -6.54 -6.17 -11.12
C LYS A 103 -6.30 -7.41 -11.99
N PRO A 104 -7.28 -7.94 -12.79
CA PRO A 104 -7.00 -9.03 -13.71
C PRO A 104 -5.98 -8.66 -14.79
N ASP A 105 -6.08 -7.45 -15.36
CA ASP A 105 -5.17 -6.96 -16.41
C ASP A 105 -3.79 -6.66 -15.83
N ALA A 106 -3.75 -6.08 -14.64
CA ALA A 106 -2.51 -5.86 -13.88
C ALA A 106 -1.76 -7.17 -13.57
N ARG A 107 -2.48 -8.23 -13.17
CA ARG A 107 -1.87 -9.55 -12.95
C ARG A 107 -1.31 -10.14 -14.24
N ALA A 108 -2.06 -10.02 -15.34
CA ALA A 108 -1.59 -10.48 -16.65
C ALA A 108 -0.31 -9.75 -17.09
N PHE A 109 -0.22 -8.43 -16.82
CA PHE A 109 0.99 -7.65 -17.06
C PHE A 109 2.18 -8.17 -16.22
N ILE A 110 2.01 -8.37 -14.92
CA ILE A 110 3.05 -8.90 -14.03
C ILE A 110 3.56 -10.27 -14.54
N GLU A 111 2.64 -11.16 -14.95
CA GLU A 111 2.97 -12.48 -15.50
C GLU A 111 3.69 -12.38 -16.84
N GLU A 112 3.23 -11.49 -17.73
CA GLU A 112 3.82 -11.29 -19.06
C GLU A 112 5.29 -10.86 -18.99
N PHE A 113 5.60 -9.91 -18.08
CA PHE A 113 6.95 -9.39 -17.91
C PHE A 113 7.79 -10.15 -16.87
N GLY A 114 7.22 -11.17 -16.21
CA GLY A 114 7.91 -11.94 -15.17
C GLY A 114 8.37 -11.06 -14.02
N TRP A 115 7.54 -10.08 -13.62
CA TRP A 115 7.90 -9.09 -12.60
C TRP A 115 8.15 -9.77 -11.25
N PRO A 116 9.37 -9.66 -10.67
CA PRO A 116 9.75 -10.46 -9.51
C PRO A 116 9.41 -9.78 -8.17
N TYR A 117 8.95 -8.53 -8.17
CA TYR A 117 8.72 -7.74 -6.96
C TYR A 117 7.22 -7.45 -6.74
N PRO A 118 6.83 -7.24 -5.46
CA PRO A 118 5.43 -7.01 -5.10
C PRO A 118 4.90 -5.69 -5.65
N SER A 119 3.60 -5.66 -5.90
CA SER A 119 2.86 -4.44 -6.24
C SER A 119 1.64 -4.28 -5.34
N ILE A 120 1.30 -3.02 -5.03
CA ILE A 120 0.07 -2.60 -4.37
C ILE A 120 -0.86 -1.96 -5.40
N PHE A 121 -2.15 -1.90 -5.09
CA PHE A 121 -3.17 -1.35 -5.97
C PHE A 121 -3.71 -0.02 -5.44
N ASP A 122 -3.48 1.05 -6.19
CA ASP A 122 -4.02 2.39 -5.96
C ASP A 122 -5.17 2.68 -6.93
N GLN A 123 -6.36 2.25 -6.58
CA GLN A 123 -7.55 2.36 -7.43
C GLN A 123 -7.86 3.81 -7.83
N THR A 124 -7.53 4.78 -7.01
CA THR A 124 -7.88 6.20 -7.19
C THR A 124 -6.77 7.05 -7.78
N GLY A 125 -5.53 6.58 -7.74
CA GLY A 125 -4.34 7.35 -8.08
C GLY A 125 -3.91 8.32 -6.97
N ALA A 126 -4.46 8.19 -5.76
CA ALA A 126 -4.18 9.09 -4.65
C ALA A 126 -2.72 9.00 -4.18
N ILE A 127 -2.14 7.80 -4.17
CA ILE A 127 -0.74 7.60 -3.82
C ILE A 127 0.15 8.23 -4.90
N ARG A 128 -0.11 7.96 -6.19
CA ARG A 128 0.60 8.58 -7.31
C ARG A 128 0.60 10.11 -7.21
N ASP A 129 -0.58 10.70 -6.94
CA ASP A 129 -0.72 12.15 -6.85
C ASP A 129 0.04 12.73 -5.64
N ALA A 130 0.05 12.03 -4.50
CA ALA A 130 0.83 12.42 -3.32
C ALA A 130 2.34 12.34 -3.54
N LEU A 131 2.80 11.44 -4.44
CA LEU A 131 4.19 11.38 -4.89
C LEU A 131 4.58 12.50 -5.85
N GLY A 132 3.64 13.39 -6.19
CA GLY A 132 3.85 14.50 -7.13
C GLY A 132 3.93 14.07 -8.61
N LEU A 133 3.53 12.86 -8.93
CA LEU A 133 3.50 12.32 -10.29
C LEU A 133 2.18 12.67 -10.97
N VAL A 134 2.24 13.38 -12.09
CA VAL A 134 1.06 13.78 -12.87
C VAL A 134 0.52 12.69 -13.80
N GLY A 135 1.17 11.53 -13.82
CA GLY A 135 0.82 10.37 -14.65
C GLY A 135 1.74 9.18 -14.38
N GLN A 136 1.63 8.17 -15.21
CA GLN A 136 2.53 7.00 -15.20
C GLN A 136 3.18 6.80 -16.57
N PRO A 137 4.38 6.16 -16.63
CA PRO A 137 5.13 5.70 -15.48
C PRO A 137 5.85 6.82 -14.73
N GLY A 138 6.29 6.50 -13.54
CA GLY A 138 7.19 7.32 -12.75
C GLY A 138 7.88 6.47 -11.70
N THR A 139 9.13 6.82 -11.38
CA THR A 139 9.92 6.06 -10.42
C THR A 139 10.46 6.98 -9.33
N VAL A 140 10.23 6.60 -8.07
CA VAL A 140 10.69 7.33 -6.89
C VAL A 140 11.70 6.48 -6.15
N PHE A 141 12.84 7.08 -5.82
CA PHE A 141 13.93 6.43 -5.10
C PHE A 141 13.99 6.98 -3.67
N TYR A 142 13.98 6.07 -2.70
CA TYR A 142 14.07 6.36 -1.28
C TYR A 142 15.37 5.81 -0.72
N ASP A 143 16.05 6.59 0.13
CA ASP A 143 17.16 6.08 0.93
C ASP A 143 16.69 5.11 2.03
N ASP A 144 17.62 4.55 2.80
CA ASP A 144 17.32 3.63 3.89
C ASP A 144 16.66 4.32 5.11
N GLU A 145 16.73 5.65 5.18
CA GLU A 145 16.00 6.45 6.17
C GLU A 145 14.54 6.75 5.73
N GLY A 146 14.19 6.45 4.47
CA GLY A 146 12.88 6.70 3.88
C GLY A 146 12.69 8.10 3.32
N ASN A 147 13.78 8.85 3.05
CA ASN A 147 13.71 10.12 2.38
C ASN A 147 13.71 9.92 0.86
N VAL A 148 12.95 10.74 0.13
CA VAL A 148 13.02 10.77 -1.33
C VAL A 148 14.34 11.40 -1.75
N VAL A 149 15.18 10.66 -2.46
CA VAL A 149 16.45 11.14 -3.00
C VAL A 149 16.39 11.49 -4.48
N GLN A 150 15.49 10.83 -5.22
CA GLN A 150 15.28 11.07 -6.65
C GLN A 150 13.85 10.74 -7.06
N THR A 151 13.33 11.50 -8.02
CA THR A 151 12.07 11.20 -8.73
C THR A 151 12.30 11.31 -10.23
N HIS A 152 11.99 10.24 -10.95
CA HIS A 152 12.01 10.20 -12.42
C HIS A 152 10.56 10.19 -12.93
N THR A 153 10.25 11.04 -13.90
CA THR A 153 8.92 11.12 -14.52
C THR A 153 8.99 10.60 -15.96
N GLY A 154 8.11 9.71 -16.31
CA GLY A 154 8.12 8.99 -17.58
C GLY A 154 8.87 7.67 -17.50
N ALA A 155 8.97 6.97 -18.63
CA ALA A 155 9.69 5.70 -18.71
C ALA A 155 11.20 5.91 -18.48
N ILE A 156 11.78 5.10 -17.59
CA ILE A 156 13.21 5.17 -17.28
C ILE A 156 13.99 4.21 -18.18
N ALA A 157 15.08 4.71 -18.76
CA ALA A 157 15.98 3.88 -19.59
C ALA A 157 16.81 2.92 -18.69
N PRO A 158 17.21 1.74 -19.23
CA PRO A 158 17.96 0.76 -18.43
C PRO A 158 19.27 1.28 -17.84
N ASP A 159 20.02 2.07 -18.61
CA ASP A 159 21.28 2.69 -18.19
C ASP A 159 21.06 3.76 -17.11
N GLU A 160 20.03 4.58 -17.25
CA GLU A 160 19.65 5.57 -16.26
C GLU A 160 19.16 4.90 -14.95
N LEU A 161 18.36 3.84 -15.05
CA LEU A 161 17.93 3.07 -13.88
C LEU A 161 19.11 2.50 -13.12
N ALA A 162 20.09 1.91 -13.82
CA ALA A 162 21.29 1.36 -13.20
C ALA A 162 22.14 2.47 -12.52
N GLU A 163 22.32 3.63 -13.16
CA GLU A 163 23.02 4.77 -12.58
C GLU A 163 22.35 5.26 -11.29
N GLN A 164 21.01 5.37 -11.28
CA GLN A 164 20.26 5.80 -10.10
C GLN A 164 20.34 4.77 -8.96
N LEU A 165 20.31 3.47 -9.28
CA LEU A 165 20.47 2.40 -8.29
C LEU A 165 21.87 2.38 -7.67
N ASP A 166 22.91 2.55 -8.48
CA ASP A 166 24.30 2.62 -8.00
C ASP A 166 24.52 3.86 -7.13
N ALA A 167 23.97 5.01 -7.51
CA ALA A 167 24.01 6.23 -6.71
C ALA A 167 23.26 6.07 -5.37
N LEU A 168 22.09 5.44 -5.39
CA LEU A 168 21.29 5.15 -4.19
C LEU A 168 22.03 4.24 -3.18
N LEU A 169 22.84 3.30 -3.68
CA LEU A 169 23.61 2.37 -2.84
C LEU A 169 24.95 2.95 -2.36
N ALA A 170 25.39 4.09 -2.92
CA ALA A 170 26.61 4.77 -2.54
C ALA A 170 26.37 5.89 -1.49
N ALA A 171 25.13 6.23 -1.21
CA ALA A 171 24.74 7.29 -0.28
C ALA A 171 24.76 6.81 1.17
#